data_8c2200bc81ddff7b8df6e2225ac329f6
#
_entry.id   8c2200bc81ddff7b8df6e2225ac329f6
#
_cell.length_a   1.000
_cell.length_b   1.000
_cell.length_c   1.000
_cell.angle_alpha   90.00
_cell.angle_beta   90.00
_cell.angle_gamma   90.00
#
_symmetry.space_group_name_H-M   'P 1'
#
loop_
_entity.id
_entity.type
_entity.pdbx_description
1 polymer ?
#
loop_
_entity_poly.entity_id
_entity_poly.type
_entity_poly.pdbx_seq_one_letter_code
_entity_poly.pdbx_strand_id
1 'polypeptide(L)'
;KHPFKKKFIKENYKFISFDYKKINNKNLSHKYFFSPMLIKKKIRINQISKLAGFHTRNVPHKAHQWIHSYLYNKFGALLIQPLIGQYKKGEYSDQLIIKTNKLASKKFKSKKVFSIPFFSYPRLWM
;
A
#
# COMPACT_ATOMS: atom_id res chain seq x y z
N LYS A 1 21.23 -5.62 16.28
CA LYS A 1 20.42 -6.23 17.37
C LYS A 1 19.08 -5.52 17.40
N HIS A 2 17.95 -6.25 17.25
CA HIS A 2 16.61 -5.65 17.17
C HIS A 2 16.25 -4.97 18.51
N PRO A 3 15.79 -3.71 18.53
CA PRO A 3 15.57 -2.94 19.76
C PRO A 3 14.54 -3.58 20.71
N PHE A 4 13.60 -4.37 20.20
CA PHE A 4 12.59 -5.06 21.00
C PHE A 4 13.05 -6.39 21.60
N LYS A 5 14.24 -6.90 21.24
CA LYS A 5 14.72 -8.20 21.74
C LYS A 5 14.77 -8.26 23.28
N LYS A 6 15.23 -7.19 23.92
CA LYS A 6 15.29 -7.10 25.40
C LYS A 6 13.91 -7.11 26.05
N LYS A 7 12.90 -6.51 25.42
CA LYS A 7 11.51 -6.46 25.93
C LYS A 7 10.89 -7.86 25.90
N PHE A 8 11.01 -8.57 24.77
CA PHE A 8 10.47 -9.92 24.61
C PHE A 8 11.08 -10.94 25.60
N ILE A 9 12.37 -10.81 25.92
CA ILE A 9 13.03 -11.70 26.87
C ILE A 9 12.56 -11.43 28.31
N LYS A 10 12.29 -10.17 28.67
CA LYS A 10 11.85 -9.81 30.03
C LYS A 10 10.40 -10.22 30.34
N GLU A 11 9.52 -10.29 29.32
CA GLU A 11 8.08 -10.50 29.50
C GLU A 11 7.65 -11.97 29.32
N ASN A 12 8.58 -12.94 29.27
CA ASN A 12 8.29 -14.39 29.13
C ASN A 12 7.28 -14.74 28.05
N TYR A 13 7.33 -14.07 26.90
CA TYR A 13 6.45 -14.41 25.79
C TYR A 13 6.70 -15.83 25.27
N LYS A 14 5.65 -16.61 25.17
CA LYS A 14 5.67 -17.91 24.49
C LYS A 14 5.52 -17.68 22.98
N PHE A 15 6.49 -18.15 22.20
CA PHE A 15 6.38 -18.16 20.75
C PHE A 15 5.70 -19.45 20.32
N ILE A 16 4.65 -19.36 19.54
CA ILE A 16 3.96 -20.49 18.94
C ILE A 16 4.27 -20.47 17.47
N SER A 17 4.89 -21.52 16.94
CA SER A 17 4.98 -21.75 15.49
C SER A 17 3.89 -22.74 15.10
N PHE A 18 3.24 -22.49 13.97
CA PHE A 18 2.23 -23.38 13.42
C PHE A 18 2.28 -23.35 11.89
N ASP A 19 2.01 -24.50 11.29
CA ASP A 19 1.77 -24.57 9.87
C ASP A 19 0.35 -24.10 9.59
N TYR A 20 0.19 -23.15 8.66
CA TYR A 20 -1.11 -22.68 8.26
C TYR A 20 -1.51 -23.24 6.89
N LYS A 21 -2.71 -23.79 6.80
CA LYS A 21 -3.36 -24.05 5.52
C LYS A 21 -4.01 -22.74 5.04
N LYS A 22 -4.03 -22.51 3.73
CA LYS A 22 -4.70 -21.37 3.12
C LYS A 22 -6.13 -21.25 3.67
N ILE A 23 -6.38 -20.26 4.49
CA ILE A 23 -7.72 -19.97 4.99
C ILE A 23 -8.45 -19.24 3.88
N ASN A 24 -9.44 -19.88 3.26
CA ASN A 24 -10.40 -19.22 2.39
C ASN A 24 -11.33 -18.36 3.27
N ASN A 25 -10.87 -17.20 3.61
CA ASN A 25 -11.65 -16.27 4.44
C ASN A 25 -12.64 -15.52 3.55
N LYS A 26 -13.81 -16.12 3.31
CA LYS A 26 -14.94 -15.48 2.61
C LYS A 26 -15.38 -14.17 3.30
N ASN A 27 -15.02 -13.98 4.57
CA ASN A 27 -15.36 -12.80 5.38
C ASN A 27 -14.36 -11.64 5.24
N LEU A 28 -13.23 -11.81 4.53
CA LEU A 28 -12.26 -10.75 4.24
C LEU A 28 -12.54 -10.06 2.89
N SER A 29 -13.78 -10.05 2.43
CA SER A 29 -14.17 -9.27 1.25
C SER A 29 -14.26 -7.78 1.59
N HIS A 30 -13.15 -7.18 2.04
CA HIS A 30 -13.08 -5.75 2.07
C HIS A 30 -13.10 -5.24 0.63
N LYS A 31 -14.00 -4.32 0.30
CA LYS A 31 -14.19 -3.72 -1.03
C LYS A 31 -12.88 -3.29 -1.74
N TYR A 32 -11.83 -3.07 -0.98
CA TYR A 32 -10.52 -2.59 -1.43
C TYR A 32 -9.40 -3.61 -1.21
N PHE A 33 -9.73 -4.88 -0.97
CA PHE A 33 -8.72 -5.92 -0.89
C PHE A 33 -8.33 -6.36 -2.30
N PHE A 34 -7.16 -5.94 -2.74
CA PHE A 34 -6.62 -6.30 -4.05
C PHE A 34 -5.54 -7.36 -3.91
N SER A 35 -5.70 -8.44 -4.63
CA SER A 35 -4.69 -9.49 -4.70
C SER A 35 -3.40 -8.96 -5.37
N PRO A 36 -2.21 -9.37 -4.90
CA PRO A 36 -0.94 -9.11 -5.59
C PRO A 36 -0.94 -9.53 -7.06
N MET A 37 -1.75 -10.52 -7.41
CA MET A 37 -1.92 -10.98 -8.80
C MET A 37 -2.46 -9.89 -9.72
N LEU A 38 -3.28 -8.97 -9.20
CA LEU A 38 -3.80 -7.84 -9.98
C LEU A 38 -2.66 -6.90 -10.40
N ILE A 39 -1.71 -6.64 -9.52
CA ILE A 39 -0.53 -5.83 -9.81
C ILE A 39 0.33 -6.53 -10.85
N LYS A 40 0.61 -7.83 -10.68
CA LYS A 40 1.36 -8.65 -11.65
C LYS A 40 0.70 -8.65 -13.02
N LYS A 41 -0.64 -8.78 -13.09
CA LYS A 41 -1.40 -8.70 -14.34
C LYS A 41 -1.23 -7.33 -15.02
N LYS A 42 -1.32 -6.23 -14.27
CA LYS A 42 -1.10 -4.88 -14.81
C LYS A 42 0.32 -4.67 -15.33
N ILE A 43 1.33 -5.14 -14.61
CA ILE A 43 2.74 -5.09 -15.03
C ILE A 43 2.91 -5.80 -16.38
N ARG A 44 2.37 -7.02 -16.51
CA ARG A 44 2.48 -7.81 -17.75
C ARG A 44 1.76 -7.14 -18.92
N ILE A 45 0.50 -6.75 -18.75
CA ILE A 45 -0.33 -6.15 -19.84
C ILE A 45 0.27 -4.84 -20.34
N ASN A 46 0.85 -4.03 -19.45
CA ASN A 46 1.43 -2.74 -19.83
C ASN A 46 2.94 -2.83 -20.14
N GLN A 47 3.50 -4.03 -20.22
CA GLN A 47 4.92 -4.28 -20.53
C GLN A 47 5.87 -3.43 -19.68
N ILE A 48 5.64 -3.44 -18.37
CA ILE A 48 6.41 -2.65 -17.41
C ILE A 48 7.65 -3.45 -17.01
N SER A 49 8.83 -2.95 -17.35
CA SER A 49 10.12 -3.55 -16.99
C SER A 49 10.61 -3.10 -15.61
N LYS A 50 10.38 -1.82 -15.27
CA LYS A 50 10.75 -1.24 -13.98
C LYS A 50 9.54 -0.48 -13.42
N LEU A 51 9.23 -0.70 -12.15
CA LEU A 51 8.09 -0.09 -11.47
C LEU A 51 8.53 0.55 -10.17
N ALA A 52 8.29 1.85 -10.01
CA ALA A 52 8.39 2.51 -8.72
C ALA A 52 7.11 2.32 -7.92
N GLY A 53 7.22 2.02 -6.63
CA GLY A 53 6.10 1.99 -5.68
C GLY A 53 6.14 3.20 -4.76
N PHE A 54 5.02 3.88 -4.60
CA PHE A 54 4.86 5.00 -3.68
C PHE A 54 3.69 4.75 -2.72
N HIS A 55 4.00 4.58 -1.43
CA HIS A 55 3.01 4.36 -0.38
C HIS A 55 2.69 5.67 0.33
N THR A 56 1.41 5.95 0.58
CA THR A 56 1.00 7.15 1.30
C THR A 56 -0.33 6.95 2.02
N ARG A 57 -0.50 7.60 3.18
CA ARG A 57 -1.79 7.77 3.87
C ARG A 57 -2.42 9.14 3.61
N ASN A 58 -1.76 9.98 2.86
CA ASN A 58 -2.14 11.37 2.70
C ASN A 58 -2.89 11.62 1.38
N VAL A 59 -3.66 12.68 1.39
CA VAL A 59 -4.17 13.32 0.17
C VAL A 59 -2.99 13.90 -0.60
N PRO A 60 -2.88 13.68 -1.92
CA PRO A 60 -1.78 14.20 -2.72
C PRO A 60 -1.73 15.73 -2.71
N HIS A 61 -0.56 16.28 -2.43
CA HIS A 61 -0.24 17.69 -2.52
C HIS A 61 0.94 17.93 -3.48
N LYS A 62 1.41 19.18 -3.64
CA LYS A 62 2.45 19.54 -4.60
C LYS A 62 3.72 18.69 -4.47
N ALA A 63 4.21 18.43 -3.24
CA ALA A 63 5.40 17.61 -3.03
C ALA A 63 5.18 16.15 -3.49
N HIS A 64 4.02 15.57 -3.22
CA HIS A 64 3.69 14.23 -3.75
C HIS A 64 3.68 14.22 -5.29
N GLN A 65 3.12 15.26 -5.92
CA GLN A 65 3.09 15.36 -7.39
C GLN A 65 4.51 15.43 -7.98
N TRP A 66 5.40 16.17 -7.33
CA TRP A 66 6.80 16.26 -7.73
C TRP A 66 7.48 14.89 -7.61
N ILE A 67 7.33 14.20 -6.46
CA ILE A 67 7.89 12.85 -6.24
C ILE A 67 7.33 11.87 -7.28
N HIS A 68 6.03 11.90 -7.55
CA HIS A 68 5.40 11.03 -8.54
C HIS A 68 6.00 11.26 -9.93
N SER A 69 6.18 12.52 -10.33
CA SER A 69 6.79 12.88 -11.62
C SER A 69 8.24 12.41 -11.69
N TYR A 70 9.02 12.64 -10.65
CA TYR A 70 10.40 12.18 -10.56
C TYR A 70 10.50 10.65 -10.69
N LEU A 71 9.68 9.91 -9.92
CA LEU A 71 9.68 8.45 -9.96
C LEU A 71 9.25 7.91 -11.33
N TYR A 72 8.21 8.51 -11.92
CA TYR A 72 7.74 8.10 -13.25
C TYR A 72 8.80 8.36 -14.32
N ASN A 73 9.46 9.51 -14.32
CA ASN A 73 10.50 9.84 -15.28
C ASN A 73 11.73 8.92 -15.13
N LYS A 74 12.08 8.56 -13.89
CA LYS A 74 13.23 7.70 -13.60
C LYS A 74 13.00 6.22 -13.93
N PHE A 75 11.80 5.70 -13.68
CA PHE A 75 11.50 4.26 -13.77
C PHE A 75 10.55 3.90 -14.93
N GLY A 76 9.91 4.88 -15.56
CA GLY A 76 8.96 4.68 -16.66
C GLY A 76 7.58 4.15 -16.24
N ALA A 77 7.41 3.77 -14.99
CA ALA A 77 6.11 3.34 -14.43
C ALA A 77 6.02 3.64 -12.94
N LEU A 78 4.79 3.90 -12.46
CA LEU A 78 4.52 4.26 -11.07
C LEU A 78 3.25 3.56 -10.55
N LEU A 79 3.39 2.87 -9.44
CA LEU A 79 2.28 2.38 -8.62
C LEU A 79 2.11 3.29 -7.41
N ILE A 80 1.00 4.00 -7.33
CA ILE A 80 0.61 4.77 -6.15
C ILE A 80 -0.25 3.85 -5.28
N GLN A 81 0.20 3.57 -4.05
CA GLN A 81 -0.52 2.72 -3.10
C GLN A 81 -1.01 3.54 -1.91
N PRO A 82 -2.23 4.08 -1.98
CA PRO A 82 -2.86 4.68 -0.82
C PRO A 82 -3.07 3.60 0.25
N LEU A 83 -2.53 3.81 1.45
CA LEU A 83 -2.75 2.97 2.60
C LEU A 83 -4.08 3.33 3.23
N ILE A 84 -4.97 2.35 3.33
CA ILE A 84 -6.31 2.48 3.91
C ILE A 84 -6.48 1.51 5.09
N GLY A 85 -7.52 1.73 5.88
CA GLY A 85 -7.83 0.92 7.06
C GLY A 85 -8.14 1.78 8.27
N GLN A 86 -7.90 1.28 9.46
CA GLN A 86 -8.17 2.07 10.67
C GLN A 86 -7.33 3.35 10.69
N TYR A 87 -8.01 4.48 10.83
CA TYR A 87 -7.41 5.80 10.90
C TYR A 87 -7.61 6.42 12.29
N LYS A 88 -6.70 7.31 12.64
CA LYS A 88 -6.79 8.08 13.87
C LYS A 88 -7.71 9.28 13.68
N LYS A 89 -8.26 9.79 14.78
CA LYS A 89 -9.04 11.05 14.77
C LYS A 89 -8.20 12.18 14.13
N GLY A 90 -8.77 12.86 13.13
CA GLY A 90 -8.10 13.93 12.38
C GLY A 90 -7.43 13.51 11.08
N GLU A 91 -7.36 12.21 10.76
CA GLU A 91 -6.91 11.74 9.45
C GLU A 91 -8.04 11.84 8.40
N TYR A 92 -7.65 11.84 7.12
CA TYR A 92 -8.59 11.83 6.00
C TYR A 92 -9.30 10.48 5.87
N SER A 93 -10.56 10.50 5.43
CA SER A 93 -11.30 9.26 5.18
C SER A 93 -10.66 8.44 4.06
N ASP A 94 -10.75 7.11 4.15
CA ASP A 94 -10.24 6.18 3.13
C ASP A 94 -10.77 6.50 1.73
N GLN A 95 -12.05 6.86 1.64
CA GLN A 95 -12.68 7.23 0.37
C GLN A 95 -12.02 8.44 -0.27
N LEU A 96 -11.71 9.46 0.53
CA LEU A 96 -11.04 10.67 0.04
C LEU A 96 -9.62 10.36 -0.41
N ILE A 97 -8.86 9.60 0.39
CA ILE A 97 -7.50 9.19 0.06
C ILE A 97 -7.47 8.39 -1.26
N ILE A 98 -8.37 7.43 -1.44
CA ILE A 98 -8.47 6.62 -2.66
C ILE A 98 -8.83 7.50 -3.87
N LYS A 99 -9.88 8.32 -3.74
CA LYS A 99 -10.37 9.18 -4.83
C LYS A 99 -9.28 10.14 -5.30
N THR A 100 -8.62 10.82 -4.39
CA THR A 100 -7.60 11.84 -4.71
C THR A 100 -6.33 11.21 -5.30
N ASN A 101 -5.85 10.08 -4.78
CA ASN A 101 -4.70 9.37 -5.35
C ASN A 101 -5.02 8.78 -6.73
N LYS A 102 -6.25 8.32 -6.97
CA LYS A 102 -6.71 7.89 -8.30
C LYS A 102 -6.74 9.06 -9.29
N LEU A 103 -7.18 10.24 -8.86
CA LEU A 103 -7.13 11.44 -9.69
C LEU A 103 -5.69 11.86 -10.00
N ALA A 104 -4.78 11.81 -9.00
CA ALA A 104 -3.38 12.10 -9.20
C ALA A 104 -2.73 11.16 -10.23
N SER A 105 -3.05 9.86 -10.20
CA SER A 105 -2.53 8.90 -11.20
C SER A 105 -3.02 9.19 -12.62
N LYS A 106 -4.28 9.62 -12.77
CA LYS A 106 -4.87 9.94 -14.09
C LYS A 106 -4.22 11.14 -14.78
N LYS A 107 -3.63 12.08 -14.02
CA LYS A 107 -2.94 13.25 -14.58
C LYS A 107 -1.79 12.89 -15.51
N PHE A 108 -1.17 11.72 -15.33
CA PHE A 108 -0.07 11.23 -16.18
C PHE A 108 -0.50 10.79 -17.59
N LYS A 109 -1.80 10.60 -17.83
CA LYS A 109 -2.35 10.12 -19.11
C LYS A 109 -1.64 8.86 -19.62
N SER A 110 -1.10 8.03 -18.72
CA SER A 110 -0.33 6.82 -19.02
C SER A 110 -0.92 5.60 -18.33
N LYS A 111 -1.04 4.48 -19.06
CA LYS A 111 -1.44 3.18 -18.50
C LYS A 111 -0.39 2.58 -17.57
N LYS A 112 0.85 3.11 -17.60
CA LYS A 112 1.96 2.71 -16.72
C LYS A 112 1.93 3.42 -15.36
N VAL A 113 1.02 4.40 -15.16
CA VAL A 113 0.79 5.04 -13.86
C VAL A 113 -0.60 4.67 -13.37
N PHE A 114 -0.66 4.00 -12.24
CA PHE A 114 -1.93 3.53 -11.69
C PHE A 114 -1.95 3.56 -10.16
N SER A 115 -3.13 3.71 -9.60
CA SER A 115 -3.34 3.72 -8.15
C SER A 115 -4.14 2.48 -7.74
N ILE A 116 -3.60 1.72 -6.78
CA ILE A 116 -4.24 0.56 -6.17
C ILE A 116 -4.14 0.72 -4.65
N PRO A 117 -5.27 0.87 -3.94
CA PRO A 117 -5.23 0.99 -2.50
C PRO A 117 -4.72 -0.31 -1.85
N PHE A 118 -4.04 -0.15 -0.73
CA PHE A 118 -3.52 -1.23 0.08
C PHE A 118 -4.13 -1.15 1.47
N PHE A 119 -4.85 -2.21 1.87
CA PHE A 119 -5.43 -2.29 3.19
C PHE A 119 -4.33 -2.65 4.21
N SER A 120 -4.14 -1.78 5.18
CA SER A 120 -3.18 -1.99 6.26
C SER A 120 -3.91 -2.06 7.58
N TYR A 121 -3.74 -3.16 8.30
CA TYR A 121 -4.14 -3.21 9.70
C TYR A 121 -3.31 -2.18 10.49
N PRO A 122 -3.89 -1.59 11.55
CA PRO A 122 -3.14 -0.69 12.40
C PRO A 122 -1.92 -1.46 12.90
N ARG A 123 -0.75 -0.98 12.57
CA ARG A 123 0.43 -1.42 13.28
C ARG A 123 0.25 -0.96 14.70
N LEU A 124 0.28 -1.87 15.63
CA LEU A 124 0.45 -1.56 17.03
C LEU A 124 1.83 -0.89 17.18
N TRP A 125 1.86 0.41 16.96
CA TRP A 125 2.97 1.24 17.39
C TRP A 125 2.78 1.40 18.89
N MET A 126 3.32 0.48 19.61
CA MET A 126 3.56 0.65 21.04
C MET A 126 4.89 1.35 21.24
#